data_49e7e3893eba8a1de96f1f1b1c4ff061
#
_entry.id   49e7e3893eba8a1de96f1f1b1c4ff061
#
_cell.length_a   1.000
_cell.length_b   1.000
_cell.length_c   1.000
_cell.angle_alpha   90.00
_cell.angle_beta   90.00
_cell.angle_gamma   90.00
#
_symmetry.space_group_name_H-M   'P 1'
#
loop_
_entity.id
_entity.type
_entity.pdbx_description
1 polymer ?
#
loop_
_entity_poly.entity_id
_entity_poly.type
_entity_poly.pdbx_seq_one_letter_code
_entity_poly.pdbx_strand_id
1 'polypeptide(L)'
;DVCSSDLFTRLIADGTTEFDRVRAGYEGPLYAEISPRTFSILVRTGDRLSQLRLRKGNPAPSDAALRDLHQRVPLVHGGDTSANIDGGVGISIDLAGTGPEALLGYRAKHHADLIDLSKIGHYDPREFWEPIHAHGDSRTLILNPDDFYILVSRERVSVPPDFAAELVPYDPLVGEFRVHYAGFFDPGFGYAGVEGQGTKAVLEVRSHDVPFVLEHGQVVGRLVYERL
;
A
#
# COMPACT_ATOMS: atom_id res chain seq x y z
N ASP A 1 10.70 7.58 0.46
CA ASP A 1 10.04 6.50 1.17
C ASP A 1 10.67 5.17 0.79
N VAL A 2 10.97 4.31 1.76
CA VAL A 2 11.60 3.00 1.50
C VAL A 2 10.67 2.11 0.68
N CYS A 3 9.36 2.23 0.89
CA CYS A 3 8.37 1.48 0.12
C CYS A 3 8.45 1.79 -1.38
N SER A 4 8.48 3.06 -1.77
CA SER A 4 8.58 3.47 -3.18
C SER A 4 9.87 3.02 -3.88
N SER A 5 10.84 2.46 -3.16
CA SER A 5 12.07 1.88 -3.72
C SER A 5 11.93 0.40 -4.10
N ASP A 6 10.78 -0.23 -3.85
CA ASP A 6 10.54 -1.66 -4.05
C ASP A 6 11.58 -2.54 -3.31
N LEU A 7 11.89 -2.13 -2.07
CA LEU A 7 12.78 -2.85 -1.19
C LEU A 7 11.98 -3.77 -0.28
N PHE A 8 12.09 -5.06 -0.50
CA PHE A 8 11.44 -6.07 0.32
C PHE A 8 12.29 -6.40 1.54
N THR A 9 11.72 -6.28 2.73
CA THR A 9 12.39 -6.59 4.00
C THR A 9 11.55 -7.58 4.79
N ARG A 10 12.10 -8.75 5.09
CA ARG A 10 11.47 -9.78 5.92
C ARG A 10 12.15 -9.88 7.26
N LEU A 11 11.38 -9.92 8.32
CA LEU A 11 11.88 -10.21 9.65
C LEU A 11 11.95 -11.72 9.87
N ILE A 12 13.10 -12.17 10.38
CA ILE A 12 13.36 -13.56 10.75
C ILE A 12 13.78 -13.59 12.22
N ALA A 13 13.21 -14.51 12.99
CA ALA A 13 13.59 -14.79 14.36
C ALA A 13 13.95 -16.27 14.50
N ASP A 14 14.93 -16.61 15.34
CA ASP A 14 15.38 -17.98 15.56
C ASP A 14 14.24 -18.88 16.04
N GLY A 15 14.17 -20.10 15.51
CA GLY A 15 13.19 -21.09 15.89
C GLY A 15 11.74 -20.76 15.47
N THR A 16 11.53 -19.79 14.60
CA THR A 16 10.20 -19.52 14.01
C THR A 16 10.10 -20.14 12.62
N THR A 17 8.88 -20.55 12.27
CA THR A 17 8.54 -21.04 10.93
C THR A 17 7.73 -20.02 10.13
N GLU A 18 7.52 -18.83 10.68
CA GLU A 18 6.76 -17.74 10.09
C GLU A 18 7.66 -16.51 9.95
N PHE A 19 7.60 -15.85 8.80
CA PHE A 19 8.23 -14.55 8.59
C PHE A 19 7.40 -13.42 9.23
N ASP A 20 8.05 -12.29 9.48
CA ASP A 20 7.41 -11.05 9.93
C ASP A 20 6.63 -11.20 11.24
N ARG A 21 6.95 -12.21 12.04
CA ARG A 21 6.30 -12.47 13.31
C ARG A 21 7.30 -12.83 14.40
N VAL A 22 7.22 -12.10 15.50
CA VAL A 22 7.95 -12.42 16.74
C VAL A 22 6.97 -12.93 17.77
N ARG A 23 7.20 -14.14 18.29
CA ARG A 23 6.32 -14.76 19.29
C ARG A 23 6.47 -14.06 20.63
N ALA A 24 5.37 -14.02 21.40
CA ALA A 24 5.42 -13.54 22.78
C ALA A 24 6.44 -14.35 23.60
N GLY A 25 7.27 -13.65 24.40
CA GLY A 25 8.32 -14.27 25.21
C GLY A 25 9.58 -14.67 24.43
N TYR A 26 9.72 -14.27 23.16
CA TYR A 26 10.96 -14.48 22.42
C TYR A 26 12.08 -13.61 23.00
N GLU A 27 13.22 -14.26 23.27
CA GLU A 27 14.48 -13.63 23.65
C GLU A 27 15.55 -14.13 22.69
N GLY A 28 16.09 -13.24 21.88
CA GLY A 28 17.11 -13.61 20.89
C GLY A 28 17.32 -12.52 19.83
N PRO A 29 18.23 -12.74 18.89
CA PRO A 29 18.49 -11.81 17.81
C PRO A 29 17.34 -11.78 16.82
N LEU A 30 17.13 -10.62 16.20
CA LEU A 30 16.25 -10.44 15.06
C LEU A 30 17.10 -10.21 13.82
N TYR A 31 16.74 -10.88 12.75
CA TYR A 31 17.42 -10.76 11.46
C TYR A 31 16.49 -10.15 10.43
N ALA A 32 17.05 -9.47 9.44
CA ALA A 32 16.30 -8.96 8.30
C ALA A 32 16.89 -9.55 7.01
N GLU A 33 16.04 -10.20 6.23
CA GLU A 33 16.31 -10.49 4.83
C GLU A 33 15.95 -9.26 4.00
N ILE A 34 16.90 -8.71 3.26
CA ILE A 34 16.72 -7.50 2.46
C ILE A 34 16.84 -7.89 0.99
N SER A 35 15.78 -7.69 0.22
CA SER A 35 15.72 -8.06 -1.21
C SER A 35 15.19 -6.89 -2.04
N PRO A 36 16.06 -6.14 -2.72
CA PRO A 36 15.62 -5.16 -3.71
C PRO A 36 15.04 -5.88 -4.92
N ARG A 37 13.90 -5.40 -5.43
CA ARG A 37 13.18 -6.06 -6.53
C ARG A 37 13.34 -5.30 -7.85
N THR A 38 13.24 -3.99 -7.84
CA THR A 38 13.28 -3.16 -9.06
C THR A 38 14.54 -2.30 -9.11
N PHE A 39 14.83 -1.58 -8.03
CA PHE A 39 15.96 -0.63 -8.01
C PHE A 39 17.15 -1.19 -7.23
N SER A 40 18.36 -0.83 -7.65
CA SER A 40 19.55 -1.06 -6.83
C SER A 40 19.53 -0.11 -5.63
N ILE A 41 19.65 -0.64 -4.42
CA ILE A 41 19.52 0.12 -3.18
C ILE A 41 20.79 0.01 -2.35
N LEU A 42 21.33 1.13 -1.90
CA LEU A 42 22.44 1.17 -0.95
C LEU A 42 21.89 1.35 0.46
N VAL A 43 22.05 0.32 1.28
CA VAL A 43 21.67 0.32 2.71
C VAL A 43 22.91 0.34 3.59
N ARG A 44 22.80 0.97 4.76
CA ARG A 44 23.87 1.06 5.76
C ARG A 44 23.36 0.64 7.13
N THR A 45 24.27 0.28 8.01
CA THR A 45 23.95 0.06 9.42
C THR A 45 23.26 1.30 10.00
N GLY A 46 22.09 1.11 10.60
CA GLY A 46 21.27 2.17 11.19
C GLY A 46 20.13 2.65 10.29
N ASP A 47 20.07 2.24 9.03
CA ASP A 47 18.92 2.54 8.16
C ASP A 47 17.65 1.84 8.68
N ARG A 48 16.52 2.54 8.59
CA ARG A 48 15.21 2.04 9.04
C ARG A 48 14.49 1.44 7.84
N LEU A 49 14.37 0.12 7.81
CA LEU A 49 13.83 -0.62 6.67
C LEU A 49 12.45 -1.23 6.94
N SER A 50 12.06 -1.37 8.21
CA SER A 50 10.77 -1.96 8.60
C SER A 50 10.25 -1.34 9.89
N GLN A 51 8.97 -1.56 10.16
CA GLN A 51 8.29 -1.13 11.40
C GLN A 51 7.96 -2.35 12.25
N LEU A 52 8.10 -2.24 13.56
CA LEU A 52 7.64 -3.24 14.52
C LEU A 52 6.33 -2.78 15.17
N ARG A 53 5.32 -3.63 15.14
CA ARG A 53 4.07 -3.43 15.86
C ARG A 53 3.89 -4.47 16.95
N LEU A 54 3.45 -4.01 18.11
CA LEU A 54 3.07 -4.89 19.23
C LEU A 54 1.54 -5.03 19.25
N ARG A 55 1.06 -6.27 19.15
CA ARG A 55 -0.37 -6.59 19.20
C ARG A 55 -0.70 -7.39 20.45
N LYS A 56 -1.81 -7.05 21.11
CA LYS A 56 -2.38 -7.82 22.23
C LYS A 56 -3.81 -8.23 21.86
N GLY A 57 -4.06 -9.52 21.79
CA GLY A 57 -5.36 -10.07 21.40
C GLY A 57 -5.65 -9.90 19.89
N ASN A 58 -6.93 -9.72 19.55
CA ASN A 58 -7.38 -9.43 18.19
C ASN A 58 -8.03 -8.03 18.16
N PRO A 59 -7.28 -7.00 17.75
CA PRO A 59 -7.75 -5.62 17.78
C PRO A 59 -8.64 -5.25 16.58
N ALA A 60 -8.82 -6.13 15.60
CA ALA A 60 -9.63 -5.86 14.41
C ALA A 60 -11.14 -5.87 14.77
N PRO A 61 -11.88 -4.79 14.48
CA PRO A 61 -13.32 -4.76 14.68
C PRO A 61 -14.03 -5.67 13.69
N SER A 62 -15.22 -6.14 14.07
CA SER A 62 -16.12 -6.79 13.11
C SER A 62 -16.64 -5.79 12.07
N ASP A 63 -17.12 -6.28 10.92
CA ASP A 63 -17.72 -5.42 9.88
C ASP A 63 -18.88 -4.58 10.41
N ALA A 64 -19.70 -5.12 11.34
CA ALA A 64 -20.77 -4.37 11.96
C ALA A 64 -20.23 -3.19 12.79
N ALA A 65 -19.18 -3.42 13.59
CA ALA A 65 -18.53 -2.36 14.35
C ALA A 65 -17.83 -1.34 13.44
N LEU A 66 -17.28 -1.79 12.31
CA LEU A 66 -16.65 -0.92 11.34
C LEU A 66 -17.68 -0.04 10.60
N ARG A 67 -18.87 -0.59 10.27
CA ARG A 67 -19.99 0.19 9.72
C ARG A 67 -20.49 1.23 10.72
N ASP A 68 -20.64 0.86 11.98
CA ASP A 68 -21.02 1.79 13.04
C ASP A 68 -19.97 2.91 13.23
N LEU A 69 -18.68 2.55 13.18
CA LEU A 69 -17.61 3.55 13.18
C LEU A 69 -17.71 4.48 11.99
N HIS A 70 -17.92 3.95 10.77
CA HIS A 70 -18.06 4.73 9.54
C HIS A 70 -19.23 5.72 9.58
N GLN A 71 -20.36 5.34 10.22
CA GLN A 71 -21.50 6.24 10.40
C GLN A 71 -21.18 7.42 11.33
N ARG A 72 -20.36 7.20 12.35
CA ARG A 72 -19.95 8.24 13.32
C ARG A 72 -18.78 9.07 12.82
N VAL A 73 -17.84 8.42 12.20
CA VAL A 73 -16.60 9.02 11.67
C VAL A 73 -16.36 8.44 10.28
N PRO A 74 -16.63 9.19 9.21
CA PRO A 74 -16.44 8.68 7.86
C PRO A 74 -15.04 8.14 7.61
N LEU A 75 -14.95 6.88 7.20
CA LEU A 75 -13.68 6.22 6.85
C LEU A 75 -13.39 6.33 5.35
N VAL A 76 -14.42 6.56 4.54
CA VAL A 76 -14.34 6.81 3.10
C VAL A 76 -15.05 8.12 2.80
N HIS A 77 -14.42 8.94 1.97
CA HIS A 77 -14.89 10.25 1.56
C HIS A 77 -14.98 10.35 0.04
N GLY A 78 -15.91 11.16 -0.46
CA GLY A 78 -16.11 11.41 -1.90
C GLY A 78 -17.49 10.95 -2.37
N GLY A 79 -18.12 11.75 -3.27
CA GLY A 79 -19.54 11.68 -3.58
C GLY A 79 -20.04 10.40 -4.26
N ASP A 80 -19.19 9.67 -5.00
CA ASP A 80 -19.58 8.49 -5.77
C ASP A 80 -19.12 7.16 -5.16
N THR A 81 -18.42 7.19 -4.03
CA THR A 81 -17.87 6.00 -3.39
C THR A 81 -18.57 5.75 -2.06
N SER A 82 -19.53 4.83 -2.05
CA SER A 82 -20.02 4.25 -0.81
C SER A 82 -18.96 3.31 -0.23
N ALA A 83 -18.77 3.33 1.09
CA ALA A 83 -17.86 2.40 1.74
C ALA A 83 -18.30 0.95 1.50
N ASN A 84 -17.49 0.17 0.79
CA ASN A 84 -17.67 -1.27 0.68
C ASN A 84 -16.99 -1.93 1.89
N ILE A 85 -17.78 -2.34 2.89
CA ILE A 85 -17.28 -2.95 4.13
C ILE A 85 -17.66 -4.43 4.14
N ASP A 86 -16.64 -5.28 3.92
CA ASP A 86 -16.74 -6.74 3.93
C ASP A 86 -15.33 -7.31 4.21
N GLY A 87 -15.06 -7.70 5.45
CA GLY A 87 -13.72 -8.07 5.92
C GLY A 87 -12.72 -6.89 5.93
N GLY A 88 -13.22 -5.65 6.07
CA GLY A 88 -12.49 -4.39 5.98
C GLY A 88 -13.10 -3.43 4.96
N VAL A 89 -12.49 -2.28 4.75
CA VAL A 89 -12.91 -1.29 3.76
C VAL A 89 -12.27 -1.62 2.41
N GLY A 90 -13.11 -1.93 1.40
CA GLY A 90 -12.66 -2.21 0.04
C GLY A 90 -11.97 -1.00 -0.59
N ILE A 91 -10.83 -1.23 -1.21
CA ILE A 91 -10.03 -0.24 -1.93
C ILE A 91 -10.03 -0.61 -3.40
N SER A 92 -10.45 0.33 -4.24
CA SER A 92 -10.49 0.15 -5.69
C SER A 92 -9.51 1.09 -6.40
N ILE A 93 -9.16 0.72 -7.64
CA ILE A 93 -8.17 1.45 -8.42
C ILE A 93 -8.79 2.65 -9.15
N ASP A 94 -8.10 3.79 -9.16
CA ASP A 94 -8.48 4.95 -9.95
C ASP A 94 -7.72 5.00 -11.28
N LEU A 95 -8.44 4.75 -12.37
CA LEU A 95 -7.94 4.90 -13.74
C LEU A 95 -8.72 5.97 -14.53
N ALA A 96 -9.37 6.90 -13.83
CA ALA A 96 -9.99 8.06 -14.49
C ALA A 96 -8.96 9.14 -14.84
N GLY A 97 -7.80 9.10 -14.19
CA GLY A 97 -6.75 10.09 -14.36
C GLY A 97 -6.92 11.33 -13.48
N THR A 98 -5.81 11.96 -13.16
CA THR A 98 -5.75 13.14 -12.32
C THR A 98 -5.08 14.30 -13.06
N GLY A 99 -5.65 15.50 -12.92
CA GLY A 99 -5.11 16.72 -13.53
C GLY A 99 -5.31 16.78 -15.05
N PRO A 100 -4.79 17.84 -15.68
CA PRO A 100 -4.99 18.11 -17.11
C PRO A 100 -4.35 17.06 -18.03
N GLU A 101 -3.33 16.37 -17.57
CA GLU A 101 -2.62 15.33 -18.31
C GLU A 101 -3.22 13.93 -18.09
N ALA A 102 -4.32 13.82 -17.32
CA ALA A 102 -4.97 12.55 -16.99
C ALA A 102 -3.99 11.49 -16.46
N LEU A 103 -3.13 11.88 -15.50
CA LEU A 103 -2.14 11.00 -14.89
C LEU A 103 -2.82 9.86 -14.13
N LEU A 104 -2.51 8.62 -14.48
CA LEU A 104 -2.99 7.40 -13.80
C LEU A 104 -2.06 6.96 -12.67
N GLY A 105 -0.78 7.15 -12.85
CA GLY A 105 0.26 6.69 -11.94
C GLY A 105 1.63 6.67 -12.61
N TYR A 106 2.49 5.81 -12.09
CA TYR A 106 3.87 5.71 -12.57
C TYR A 106 4.26 4.25 -12.72
N ARG A 107 5.13 3.98 -13.69
CA ARG A 107 5.84 2.72 -13.87
C ARG A 107 7.32 2.91 -13.55
N ALA A 108 7.91 1.98 -12.82
CA ALA A 108 9.34 2.00 -12.55
C ALA A 108 10.15 1.79 -13.84
N LYS A 109 11.21 2.55 -14.01
CA LYS A 109 12.16 2.37 -15.09
C LYS A 109 13.07 1.17 -14.83
N HIS A 110 13.31 0.39 -15.87
CA HIS A 110 14.38 -0.60 -15.85
C HIS A 110 15.74 0.10 -15.90
N HIS A 111 16.72 -0.46 -15.24
CA HIS A 111 18.12 0.02 -15.26
C HIS A 111 18.31 1.46 -14.76
N ALA A 112 17.51 1.88 -13.77
CA ALA A 112 17.72 3.13 -13.07
C ALA A 112 19.00 3.10 -12.21
N ASP A 113 19.50 4.27 -11.86
CA ASP A 113 20.67 4.41 -11.00
C ASP A 113 20.45 3.90 -9.57
N LEU A 114 21.54 3.81 -8.81
CA LEU A 114 21.56 3.39 -7.42
C LEU A 114 20.85 4.39 -6.52
N ILE A 115 19.91 3.92 -5.72
CA ILE A 115 19.25 4.70 -4.67
C ILE A 115 20.03 4.56 -3.36
N ASP A 116 20.60 5.64 -2.88
CA ASP A 116 21.23 5.74 -1.56
C ASP A 116 20.18 6.24 -0.54
N LEU A 117 19.75 5.38 0.38
CA LEU A 117 18.70 5.70 1.35
C LEU A 117 19.06 6.85 2.30
N SER A 118 20.34 7.15 2.48
CA SER A 118 20.75 8.30 3.28
C SER A 118 20.48 9.65 2.63
N LYS A 119 20.22 9.69 1.32
CA LYS A 119 19.99 10.90 0.53
C LYS A 119 18.50 11.22 0.40
N ILE A 120 17.88 11.63 1.48
CA ILE A 120 16.45 11.94 1.52
C ILE A 120 16.14 13.17 0.66
N GLY A 121 15.14 13.08 -0.24
CA GLY A 121 14.71 14.17 -1.10
C GLY A 121 15.75 14.63 -2.14
N HIS A 122 16.77 13.83 -2.41
CA HIS A 122 17.87 14.16 -3.31
C HIS A 122 17.57 13.88 -4.78
N TYR A 123 16.87 12.78 -5.05
CA TYR A 123 16.67 12.29 -6.41
C TYR A 123 15.47 12.95 -7.11
N ASP A 124 15.61 13.21 -8.41
CA ASP A 124 14.45 13.54 -9.24
C ASP A 124 13.64 12.25 -9.49
N PRO A 125 12.37 12.18 -9.10
CA PRO A 125 11.54 11.00 -9.35
C PRO A 125 11.51 10.56 -10.82
N ARG A 126 11.65 11.49 -11.77
CA ARG A 126 11.68 11.22 -13.21
C ARG A 126 12.90 10.43 -13.68
N GLU A 127 13.93 10.33 -12.88
CA GLU A 127 15.10 9.47 -13.17
C GLU A 127 14.73 7.99 -12.97
N PHE A 128 13.77 7.70 -12.06
CA PHE A 128 13.37 6.35 -11.67
C PHE A 128 12.00 5.93 -12.18
N TRP A 129 11.14 6.88 -12.52
CA TRP A 129 9.73 6.65 -12.81
C TRP A 129 9.31 7.24 -14.15
N GLU A 130 8.46 6.51 -14.88
CA GLU A 130 7.77 6.95 -16.08
C GLU A 130 6.29 7.22 -15.75
N PRO A 131 5.77 8.42 -16.06
CA PRO A 131 4.35 8.70 -15.86
C PRO A 131 3.50 7.89 -16.84
N ILE A 132 2.35 7.44 -16.37
CA ILE A 132 1.34 6.74 -17.16
C ILE A 132 0.14 7.65 -17.27
N HIS A 133 -0.28 7.95 -18.50
CA HIS A 133 -1.43 8.82 -18.79
C HIS A 133 -2.59 8.01 -19.37
N ALA A 134 -3.82 8.43 -19.11
CA ALA A 134 -4.99 7.85 -19.76
C ALA A 134 -4.98 8.15 -21.26
N HIS A 135 -5.36 7.18 -22.05
CA HIS A 135 -5.50 7.35 -23.50
C HIS A 135 -6.98 7.31 -23.90
N GLY A 136 -7.50 8.46 -24.33
CA GLY A 136 -8.90 8.59 -24.75
C GLY A 136 -9.87 8.24 -23.60
N ASP A 137 -10.94 7.52 -23.94
CA ASP A 137 -11.98 7.12 -22.97
C ASP A 137 -11.68 5.77 -22.29
N SER A 138 -10.51 5.17 -22.57
CA SER A 138 -10.12 3.90 -21.95
C SER A 138 -9.88 4.09 -20.47
N ARG A 139 -10.56 3.29 -19.66
CA ARG A 139 -10.38 3.25 -18.21
C ARG A 139 -9.76 1.92 -17.77
N THR A 140 -8.84 1.44 -18.57
CA THR A 140 -8.11 0.20 -18.33
C THR A 140 -6.61 0.44 -18.36
N LEU A 141 -5.87 -0.37 -17.64
CA LEU A 141 -4.41 -0.39 -17.65
C LEU A 141 -3.92 -1.83 -17.75
N ILE A 142 -3.04 -2.10 -18.69
CA ILE A 142 -2.37 -3.40 -18.77
C ILE A 142 -1.10 -3.34 -17.95
N LEU A 143 -1.01 -4.18 -16.94
CA LEU A 143 0.21 -4.39 -16.16
C LEU A 143 1.04 -5.48 -16.83
N ASN A 144 2.28 -5.17 -17.16
CA ASN A 144 3.20 -6.17 -17.69
C ASN A 144 3.79 -7.00 -16.54
N PRO A 145 4.19 -8.26 -16.81
CA PRO A 145 4.90 -9.07 -15.86
C PRO A 145 6.18 -8.38 -15.37
N ASP A 146 6.47 -8.54 -14.09
CA ASP A 146 7.66 -8.03 -13.40
C ASP A 146 7.82 -6.50 -13.36
N ASP A 147 6.97 -5.73 -14.05
CA ASP A 147 6.95 -4.28 -13.91
C ASP A 147 6.38 -3.86 -12.55
N PHE A 148 6.92 -2.79 -12.00
CA PHE A 148 6.47 -2.19 -10.75
C PHE A 148 5.76 -0.87 -11.01
N TYR A 149 4.57 -0.74 -10.45
CA TYR A 149 3.68 0.41 -10.66
C TYR A 149 3.32 1.07 -9.33
N ILE A 150 3.22 2.40 -9.36
CA ILE A 150 2.60 3.20 -8.31
C ILE A 150 1.31 3.76 -8.87
N LEU A 151 0.18 3.34 -8.30
CA LEU A 151 -1.16 3.78 -8.67
C LEU A 151 -1.84 4.40 -7.45
N VAL A 152 -3.07 4.86 -7.60
CA VAL A 152 -3.84 5.46 -6.49
C VAL A 152 -5.21 4.82 -6.35
N SER A 153 -5.72 4.83 -5.12
CA SER A 153 -7.09 4.42 -4.85
C SER A 153 -8.10 5.41 -5.40
N ARG A 154 -9.28 4.90 -5.75
CA ARG A 154 -10.45 5.71 -6.07
C ARG A 154 -11.02 6.35 -4.81
N GLU A 155 -11.05 5.59 -3.74
CA GLU A 155 -11.49 6.03 -2.42
C GLU A 155 -10.49 7.02 -1.82
N ARG A 156 -11.04 8.05 -1.18
CA ARG A 156 -10.29 8.88 -0.23
C ARG A 156 -10.57 8.32 1.16
N VAL A 157 -9.56 7.82 1.82
CA VAL A 157 -9.71 7.13 3.11
C VAL A 157 -9.19 7.96 4.26
N SER A 158 -9.71 7.69 5.46
CA SER A 158 -9.19 8.24 6.70
C SER A 158 -9.07 7.16 7.77
N VAL A 159 -8.02 7.26 8.57
CA VAL A 159 -7.78 6.41 9.73
C VAL A 159 -7.91 7.30 10.97
N PRO A 160 -8.95 7.10 11.80
CA PRO A 160 -9.11 7.88 13.03
C PRO A 160 -7.90 7.71 13.96
N PRO A 161 -7.58 8.69 14.83
CA PRO A 161 -6.41 8.65 15.71
C PRO A 161 -6.35 7.45 16.67
N ASP A 162 -7.51 6.86 17.01
CA ASP A 162 -7.62 5.69 17.89
C ASP A 162 -7.48 4.35 17.13
N PHE A 163 -7.16 4.42 15.84
CA PHE A 163 -7.01 3.26 14.96
C PHE A 163 -5.72 3.35 14.15
N ALA A 164 -5.20 2.20 13.79
CA ALA A 164 -4.29 2.01 12.69
C ALA A 164 -4.99 1.17 11.62
N ALA A 165 -4.47 1.14 10.40
CA ALA A 165 -5.01 0.26 9.38
C ALA A 165 -3.90 -0.40 8.57
N GLU A 166 -4.23 -1.54 7.97
CA GLU A 166 -3.34 -2.32 7.12
C GLU A 166 -4.06 -2.66 5.82
N LEU A 167 -3.44 -2.36 4.69
CA LEU A 167 -3.95 -2.78 3.41
C LEU A 167 -3.57 -4.25 3.19
N VAL A 168 -4.57 -5.11 3.15
CA VAL A 168 -4.40 -6.52 2.80
C VAL A 168 -4.85 -6.74 1.36
N PRO A 169 -4.16 -7.60 0.59
CA PRO A 169 -4.56 -7.91 -0.78
C PRO A 169 -5.98 -8.46 -0.82
N TYR A 170 -6.71 -8.17 -1.90
CA TYR A 170 -7.93 -8.87 -2.23
C TYR A 170 -7.61 -10.35 -2.44
N ASP A 171 -8.53 -11.23 -2.12
CA ASP A 171 -8.38 -12.69 -2.01
C ASP A 171 -7.21 -13.29 -2.82
N PRO A 172 -6.18 -13.86 -2.15
CA PRO A 172 -5.03 -14.47 -2.83
C PRO A 172 -5.39 -15.70 -3.69
N LEU A 173 -6.63 -16.20 -3.62
CA LEU A 173 -7.13 -17.30 -4.46
C LEU A 173 -7.57 -16.83 -5.86
N VAL A 174 -7.69 -15.55 -6.10
CA VAL A 174 -8.21 -14.99 -7.36
C VAL A 174 -7.10 -14.48 -8.27
N GLY A 175 -5.97 -15.18 -8.39
CA GLY A 175 -5.08 -14.98 -9.52
C GLY A 175 -3.76 -14.24 -9.27
N GLU A 176 -3.12 -13.94 -10.38
CA GLU A 176 -1.74 -13.45 -10.55
C GLU A 176 -1.51 -12.00 -10.08
N PHE A 177 -2.58 -11.27 -9.80
CA PHE A 177 -2.51 -9.86 -9.40
C PHE A 177 -2.24 -9.75 -7.89
N ARG A 178 -1.19 -9.05 -7.53
CA ARG A 178 -0.90 -8.70 -6.15
C ARG A 178 -0.67 -7.20 -6.02
N VAL A 179 -1.44 -6.57 -5.14
CA VAL A 179 -0.99 -5.32 -4.51
C VAL A 179 0.19 -5.73 -3.64
N HIS A 180 1.37 -5.28 -4.02
CA HIS A 180 2.58 -5.56 -3.27
C HIS A 180 2.60 -4.72 -1.99
N TYR A 181 2.94 -5.39 -0.91
CA TYR A 181 3.11 -4.87 0.43
C TYR A 181 1.79 -4.48 1.14
N ALA A 182 1.58 -5.11 2.27
CA ALA A 182 0.68 -4.62 3.29
C ALA A 182 1.12 -3.22 3.69
N GLY A 183 0.54 -2.21 3.07
CA GLY A 183 0.79 -0.82 3.42
C GLY A 183 0.19 -0.55 4.80
N PHE A 184 0.98 0.00 5.72
CA PHE A 184 0.46 0.51 6.98
C PHE A 184 -0.03 1.92 6.82
N PHE A 185 -1.17 2.18 7.41
CA PHE A 185 -1.78 3.49 7.50
C PHE A 185 -1.78 3.90 8.97
N ASP A 186 -0.92 4.84 9.29
CA ASP A 186 -0.75 5.33 10.65
C ASP A 186 -2.00 6.03 11.17
N PRO A 187 -2.18 6.08 12.50
CA PRO A 187 -3.23 6.86 13.14
C PRO A 187 -3.22 8.32 12.65
N GLY A 188 -4.37 8.79 12.22
CA GLY A 188 -4.51 10.14 11.65
C GLY A 188 -4.28 10.24 10.13
N PHE A 189 -3.96 9.16 9.43
CA PHE A 189 -3.84 9.20 7.96
C PHE A 189 -5.16 9.68 7.32
N GLY A 190 -5.09 10.72 6.50
CA GLY A 190 -6.26 11.31 5.85
C GLY A 190 -7.32 11.88 6.81
N TYR A 191 -7.09 11.81 8.10
CA TYR A 191 -7.94 12.37 9.15
C TYR A 191 -7.59 13.84 9.36
N ALA A 192 -7.97 14.68 8.43
CA ALA A 192 -7.81 16.12 8.57
C ALA A 192 -9.01 16.66 9.36
N GLY A 193 -8.71 17.17 10.56
CA GLY A 193 -9.73 17.57 11.53
C GLY A 193 -10.82 18.49 11.00
N VAL A 194 -10.58 19.43 10.14
CA VAL A 194 -11.53 20.48 9.81
C VAL A 194 -12.18 20.30 8.44
N GLU A 195 -11.56 19.62 7.50
CA GLU A 195 -12.11 19.47 6.14
C GLU A 195 -12.37 18.02 5.73
N GLY A 196 -12.13 17.06 6.61
CA GLY A 196 -12.59 15.65 6.58
C GLY A 196 -12.72 14.97 5.21
N GLN A 197 -11.84 15.30 4.25
CA GLN A 197 -12.00 14.82 2.88
C GLN A 197 -11.22 13.55 2.59
N GLY A 198 -10.54 12.99 3.58
CA GLY A 198 -9.70 11.82 3.41
C GLY A 198 -8.53 12.05 2.46
N THR A 199 -7.72 11.03 2.27
CA THR A 199 -6.57 11.04 1.35
C THR A 199 -6.60 9.77 0.50
N LYS A 200 -6.28 9.86 -0.79
CA LYS A 200 -6.13 8.68 -1.64
C LYS A 200 -4.96 7.84 -1.14
N ALA A 201 -5.17 6.54 -1.09
CA ALA A 201 -4.10 5.59 -0.82
C ALA A 201 -3.20 5.43 -2.05
N VAL A 202 -1.89 5.46 -1.85
CA VAL A 202 -0.93 5.06 -2.86
C VAL A 202 -0.81 3.55 -2.83
N LEU A 203 -0.91 2.93 -4.00
CA LEU A 203 -0.94 1.49 -4.19
C LEU A 203 0.30 1.07 -4.98
N GLU A 204 1.08 0.19 -4.40
CA GLU A 204 2.22 -0.45 -5.05
C GLU A 204 1.75 -1.76 -5.68
N VAL A 205 1.91 -1.87 -6.99
CA VAL A 205 1.25 -2.91 -7.78
C VAL A 205 2.26 -3.61 -8.68
N ARG A 206 2.17 -4.93 -8.74
CA ARG A 206 2.97 -5.76 -9.64
C ARG A 206 2.13 -6.91 -10.17
N SER A 207 2.22 -7.20 -11.47
CA SER A 207 1.79 -8.46 -12.05
C SER A 207 2.95 -9.46 -12.02
N HIS A 208 2.68 -10.74 -11.82
CA HIS A 208 3.73 -11.75 -11.73
C HIS A 208 4.05 -12.39 -13.10
N ASP A 209 3.35 -13.44 -13.47
CA ASP A 209 3.78 -14.29 -14.57
C ASP A 209 3.12 -13.93 -15.90
N VAL A 210 1.99 -13.24 -15.87
CA VAL A 210 1.20 -12.89 -17.07
C VAL A 210 0.77 -11.43 -17.04
N PRO A 211 0.57 -10.82 -18.22
CA PRO A 211 -0.05 -9.49 -18.29
C PRO A 211 -1.44 -9.50 -17.65
N PHE A 212 -1.73 -8.49 -16.84
CA PHE A 212 -3.00 -8.36 -16.15
C PHE A 212 -3.70 -7.06 -16.54
N VAL A 213 -4.98 -7.14 -16.88
CA VAL A 213 -5.79 -5.97 -17.21
C VAL A 213 -6.49 -5.48 -15.94
N LEU A 214 -6.16 -4.25 -15.52
CA LEU A 214 -6.89 -3.53 -14.48
C LEU A 214 -7.99 -2.68 -15.10
N GLU A 215 -9.15 -2.63 -14.45
CA GLU A 215 -10.25 -1.76 -14.81
C GLU A 215 -10.51 -0.71 -13.73
N HIS A 216 -10.95 0.47 -14.13
CA HIS A 216 -11.32 1.53 -13.18
C HIS A 216 -12.41 1.07 -12.22
N GLY A 217 -12.18 1.25 -10.93
CA GLY A 217 -13.11 0.83 -9.87
C GLY A 217 -12.98 -0.65 -9.48
N GLN A 218 -12.06 -1.40 -10.10
CA GLN A 218 -11.78 -2.77 -9.67
C GLN A 218 -11.21 -2.76 -8.24
N VAL A 219 -11.80 -3.57 -7.35
CA VAL A 219 -11.33 -3.74 -5.97
C VAL A 219 -10.02 -4.52 -5.99
N VAL A 220 -8.98 -3.96 -5.38
CA VAL A 220 -7.62 -4.51 -5.39
C VAL A 220 -7.10 -4.89 -4.02
N GLY A 221 -7.77 -4.44 -2.97
CA GLY A 221 -7.40 -4.74 -1.59
C GLY A 221 -8.47 -4.31 -0.60
N ARG A 222 -8.21 -4.58 0.67
CA ARG A 222 -9.06 -4.17 1.80
C ARG A 222 -8.23 -3.49 2.86
N LEU A 223 -8.72 -2.41 3.38
CA LEU A 223 -8.12 -1.71 4.49
C LEU A 223 -8.72 -2.27 5.79
N VAL A 224 -7.92 -3.05 6.51
CA VAL A 224 -8.30 -3.66 7.79
C VAL A 224 -7.88 -2.73 8.91
N TYR A 225 -8.86 -2.23 9.65
CA TYR A 225 -8.63 -1.34 10.78
C TYR A 225 -8.30 -2.14 12.05
N GLU A 226 -7.47 -1.58 12.90
CA GLU A 226 -7.13 -2.12 14.22
C GLU A 226 -7.24 -1.00 15.24
N ARG A 227 -7.94 -1.28 16.33
CA ARG A 227 -8.03 -0.33 17.44
C ARG A 227 -6.74 -0.36 18.27
N LEU A 228 -6.25 0.82 18.64
CA LEU A 228 -5.05 1.02 19.49
C LEU A 228 -5.37 0.86 20.96
#